data_3a49190d42cad8e9639ca7be68a6c602
#
_entry.id   3a49190d42cad8e9639ca7be68a6c602
#
_cell.length_a   1.000
_cell.length_b   1.000
_cell.length_c   1.000
_cell.angle_alpha   90.00
_cell.angle_beta   90.00
_cell.angle_gamma   90.00
#
_symmetry.space_group_name_H-M   'P 1'
#
loop_
_entity.id
_entity.type
_entity.pdbx_description
1 polymer ?
#
loop_
_entity_poly.entity_id
_entity_poly.type
_entity_poly.pdbx_seq_one_letter_code
_entity_poly.pdbx_strand_id
1 'polypeptide(L)'
;LEYIECGIVGQSQFLFKVNYADSRKGYQVVIPDFLTRVDWEIVETLLQALSGKLGQAVEGLEGFDFETYFRETVKHYLADKAIRLVYCQGLLSPIYLNKDYLESFLAEDGLARFEELVKKVQGSDAYLASVKFYPDAQGKVHGIYHLAQGVKTILPKEPFVPAPYTEQLAGKELVWEIDLVKISGDG
;
A
#
# COMPACT_ATOMS: atom_id res chain seq x y z
N LEU A 1 -17.08 1.86 12.51
CA LEU A 1 -17.66 1.64 11.19
C LEU A 1 -17.21 0.27 10.71
N GLU A 2 -18.17 -0.66 10.58
CA GLU A 2 -17.88 -1.95 9.94
C GLU A 2 -17.80 -1.72 8.43
N TYR A 3 -16.75 -2.24 7.81
CA TYR A 3 -16.58 -2.21 6.36
C TYR A 3 -16.27 -3.62 5.85
N ILE A 4 -16.55 -3.84 4.58
CA ILE A 4 -16.19 -5.06 3.85
C ILE A 4 -15.05 -4.70 2.90
N GLU A 5 -13.97 -5.48 2.91
CA GLU A 5 -12.92 -5.39 1.90
C GLU A 5 -13.32 -6.20 0.68
N CYS A 6 -13.24 -5.57 -0.48
CA CYS A 6 -13.70 -6.11 -1.75
C CYS A 6 -12.56 -6.18 -2.77
N GLY A 7 -12.60 -7.22 -3.60
CA GLY A 7 -11.71 -7.45 -4.73
C GLY A 7 -12.07 -8.75 -5.42
N ILE A 8 -11.43 -9.04 -6.54
CA ILE A 8 -11.61 -10.28 -7.32
C ILE A 8 -10.35 -11.13 -7.19
N VAL A 9 -10.50 -12.36 -6.71
CA VAL A 9 -9.39 -13.33 -6.58
C VAL A 9 -8.71 -13.54 -7.94
N GLY A 10 -7.39 -13.42 -7.96
CA GLY A 10 -6.58 -13.58 -9.16
C GLY A 10 -6.56 -12.38 -10.12
N GLN A 11 -7.30 -11.31 -9.82
CA GLN A 11 -7.33 -10.09 -10.64
C GLN A 11 -6.89 -8.86 -9.84
N SER A 12 -7.50 -8.64 -8.64
CA SER A 12 -7.18 -7.49 -7.81
C SER A 12 -5.75 -7.51 -7.30
N GLN A 13 -5.11 -6.35 -7.35
CA GLN A 13 -3.81 -6.09 -6.72
C GLN A 13 -3.98 -5.29 -5.42
N PHE A 14 -5.08 -4.58 -5.30
CA PHE A 14 -5.49 -3.81 -4.12
C PHE A 14 -6.93 -4.14 -3.76
N LEU A 15 -7.25 -4.03 -2.46
CA LEU A 15 -8.62 -4.12 -1.98
C LEU A 15 -9.18 -2.71 -1.76
N PHE A 16 -10.46 -2.54 -2.03
CA PHE A 16 -11.22 -1.36 -1.67
C PHE A 16 -12.26 -1.68 -0.61
N LYS A 17 -12.79 -0.68 0.07
CA LYS A 17 -13.69 -0.86 1.21
C LYS A 17 -15.09 -0.41 0.84
N VAL A 18 -16.07 -1.18 1.30
CA VAL A 18 -17.48 -0.83 1.16
C VAL A 18 -18.12 -0.82 2.55
N ASN A 19 -18.80 0.25 2.89
CA ASN A 19 -19.56 0.38 4.13
C ASN A 19 -20.91 1.03 3.87
N TYR A 20 -21.89 0.76 4.73
CA TYR A 20 -23.15 1.47 4.71
C TYR A 20 -23.04 2.74 5.57
N ALA A 21 -23.39 3.87 4.98
CA ALA A 21 -23.38 5.17 5.63
C ALA A 21 -24.79 5.57 6.04
N ASP A 22 -25.16 5.34 7.31
CA ASP A 22 -26.50 5.66 7.84
C ASP A 22 -26.91 7.10 7.64
N SER A 23 -25.96 8.03 7.77
CA SER A 23 -26.20 9.48 7.59
C SER A 23 -26.61 9.86 6.16
N ARG A 24 -26.19 9.07 5.16
CA ARG A 24 -26.48 9.25 3.74
C ARG A 24 -27.51 8.26 3.21
N LYS A 25 -27.90 7.27 4.03
CA LYS A 25 -28.78 6.14 3.64
C LYS A 25 -28.31 5.45 2.36
N GLY A 26 -27.01 5.23 2.24
CA GLY A 26 -26.40 4.67 1.05
C GLY A 26 -25.08 3.96 1.33
N TYR A 27 -24.57 3.25 0.33
CA TYR A 27 -23.27 2.63 0.40
C TYR A 27 -22.18 3.63 0.02
N GLN A 28 -21.09 3.62 0.78
CA GLN A 28 -19.87 4.34 0.49
C GLN A 28 -18.81 3.35 0.04
N VAL A 29 -18.20 3.59 -1.10
CA VAL A 29 -17.03 2.87 -1.59
C VAL A 29 -15.80 3.74 -1.37
N VAL A 30 -14.82 3.21 -0.64
CA VAL A 30 -13.56 3.89 -0.35
C VAL A 30 -12.44 3.15 -1.06
N ILE A 31 -11.80 3.82 -1.99
CA ILE A 31 -10.67 3.29 -2.75
C ILE A 31 -9.34 3.71 -2.09
N PRO A 32 -8.28 2.91 -2.20
CA PRO A 32 -6.94 3.35 -1.83
C PRO A 32 -6.45 4.46 -2.77
N ASP A 33 -5.52 5.29 -2.28
CA ASP A 33 -4.95 6.39 -3.06
C ASP A 33 -4.27 5.90 -4.35
N PHE A 34 -3.64 4.74 -4.27
CA PHE A 34 -3.03 4.07 -5.42
C PHE A 34 -3.72 2.75 -5.68
N LEU A 35 -4.15 2.54 -6.92
CA LEU A 35 -4.68 1.28 -7.42
C LEU A 35 -4.36 1.14 -8.92
N THR A 36 -4.46 -0.08 -9.44
CA THR A 36 -4.25 -0.33 -10.87
C THR A 36 -5.52 -0.03 -11.67
N ARG A 37 -5.41 0.08 -12.99
CA ARG A 37 -6.57 0.21 -13.87
C ARG A 37 -7.55 -0.95 -13.71
N VAL A 38 -7.04 -2.17 -13.58
CA VAL A 38 -7.88 -3.35 -13.37
C VAL A 38 -8.67 -3.24 -12.06
N ASP A 39 -8.04 -2.78 -10.97
CA ASP A 39 -8.74 -2.56 -9.70
C ASP A 39 -9.81 -1.48 -9.85
N TRP A 40 -9.53 -0.41 -10.57
CA TRP A 40 -10.52 0.63 -10.85
C TRP A 40 -11.72 0.10 -11.67
N GLU A 41 -11.50 -0.70 -12.71
CA GLU A 41 -12.56 -1.34 -13.50
C GLU A 41 -13.46 -2.25 -12.64
N ILE A 42 -12.87 -2.94 -11.66
CA ILE A 42 -13.62 -3.73 -10.67
C ILE A 42 -14.49 -2.83 -9.79
N VAL A 43 -13.95 -1.70 -9.30
CA VAL A 43 -14.72 -0.70 -8.54
C VAL A 43 -15.87 -0.15 -9.37
N GLU A 44 -15.63 0.25 -10.61
CA GLU A 44 -16.67 0.76 -11.53
C GLU A 44 -17.78 -0.27 -11.73
N THR A 45 -17.41 -1.52 -11.98
CA THR A 45 -18.37 -2.63 -12.15
C THR A 45 -19.25 -2.80 -10.91
N LEU A 46 -18.66 -2.73 -9.72
CA LEU A 46 -19.42 -2.80 -8.47
C LEU A 46 -20.36 -1.59 -8.31
N LEU A 47 -19.88 -0.39 -8.56
CA LEU A 47 -20.69 0.84 -8.45
C LEU A 47 -21.89 0.80 -9.38
N GLN A 48 -21.71 0.37 -10.62
CA GLN A 48 -22.80 0.20 -11.59
C GLN A 48 -23.81 -0.87 -11.13
N ALA A 49 -23.33 -2.00 -10.63
CA ALA A 49 -24.19 -3.05 -10.12
C ALA A 49 -25.02 -2.61 -8.89
N LEU A 50 -24.38 -1.87 -7.96
CA LEU A 50 -25.08 -1.31 -6.80
C LEU A 50 -26.11 -0.27 -7.21
N SER A 51 -25.73 0.67 -8.10
CA SER A 51 -26.63 1.69 -8.65
C SER A 51 -27.87 1.04 -9.28
N GLY A 52 -27.68 0.03 -10.12
CA GLY A 52 -28.80 -0.67 -10.79
C GLY A 52 -29.71 -1.40 -9.80
N LYS A 53 -29.14 -2.05 -8.76
CA LYS A 53 -29.93 -2.76 -7.75
C LYS A 53 -30.68 -1.84 -6.79
N LEU A 54 -30.11 -0.70 -6.46
CA LEU A 54 -30.68 0.25 -5.50
C LEU A 54 -31.56 1.30 -6.18
N GLY A 55 -31.51 1.43 -7.51
CA GLY A 55 -32.20 2.47 -8.25
C GLY A 55 -31.69 3.89 -7.90
N GLN A 56 -30.44 4.01 -7.48
CA GLN A 56 -29.81 5.27 -7.08
C GLN A 56 -28.60 5.57 -7.95
N ALA A 57 -28.39 6.85 -8.27
CA ALA A 57 -27.20 7.27 -9.01
C ALA A 57 -25.95 7.14 -8.15
N VAL A 58 -24.80 6.93 -8.81
CA VAL A 58 -23.50 6.99 -8.14
C VAL A 58 -23.10 8.47 -8.04
N GLU A 59 -22.82 8.93 -6.84
CA GLU A 59 -22.32 10.29 -6.58
C GLU A 59 -20.80 10.31 -6.62
N GLY A 60 -20.21 11.43 -7.07
CA GLY A 60 -18.76 11.68 -7.04
C GLY A 60 -17.99 11.11 -8.22
N LEU A 61 -18.67 10.64 -9.27
CA LEU A 61 -18.05 10.20 -10.53
C LEU A 61 -18.25 11.17 -11.70
N GLU A 62 -18.92 12.30 -11.50
CA GLU A 62 -19.14 13.28 -12.55
C GLU A 62 -17.80 13.85 -13.04
N GLY A 63 -17.43 13.55 -14.28
CA GLY A 63 -16.17 13.99 -14.87
C GLY A 63 -14.93 13.30 -14.30
N PHE A 64 -15.08 12.21 -13.55
CA PHE A 64 -13.95 11.43 -13.05
C PHE A 64 -13.22 10.76 -14.22
N ASP A 65 -11.90 10.96 -14.23
CA ASP A 65 -10.96 10.27 -15.11
C ASP A 65 -9.85 9.63 -14.27
N PHE A 66 -9.69 8.32 -14.41
CA PHE A 66 -8.80 7.56 -13.56
C PHE A 66 -7.33 7.95 -13.75
N GLU A 67 -6.88 8.24 -14.96
CA GLU A 67 -5.50 8.65 -15.20
C GLU A 67 -5.20 10.03 -14.61
N THR A 68 -6.15 10.94 -14.73
CA THR A 68 -6.06 12.24 -14.06
C THR A 68 -6.02 12.09 -12.55
N TYR A 69 -6.90 11.26 -11.96
CA TYR A 69 -6.89 10.96 -10.54
C TYR A 69 -5.53 10.41 -10.09
N PHE A 70 -5.00 9.41 -10.77
CA PHE A 70 -3.69 8.84 -10.47
C PHE A 70 -2.59 9.90 -10.49
N ARG A 71 -2.55 10.72 -11.53
CA ARG A 71 -1.55 11.79 -11.70
C ARG A 71 -1.65 12.86 -10.62
N GLU A 72 -2.86 13.27 -10.27
CA GLU A 72 -3.08 14.25 -9.19
C GLU A 72 -2.71 13.67 -7.81
N THR A 73 -2.98 12.40 -7.58
CA THR A 73 -2.51 11.68 -6.37
C THR A 73 -0.99 11.68 -6.26
N VAL A 74 -0.29 11.35 -7.35
CA VAL A 74 1.19 11.41 -7.39
C VAL A 74 1.69 12.83 -7.08
N LYS A 75 1.11 13.86 -7.68
CA LYS A 75 1.47 15.26 -7.42
C LYS A 75 1.23 15.66 -5.97
N HIS A 76 0.12 15.22 -5.38
CA HIS A 76 -0.21 15.48 -3.98
C HIS A 76 0.90 14.97 -3.06
N TYR A 77 1.33 13.71 -3.23
CA TYR A 77 2.40 13.12 -2.42
C TYR A 77 3.77 13.79 -2.66
N LEU A 78 4.07 14.22 -3.87
CA LEU A 78 5.31 14.93 -4.19
C LEU A 78 5.34 16.35 -3.61
N ALA A 79 4.19 17.00 -3.45
CA ALA A 79 4.10 18.34 -2.89
C ALA A 79 4.38 18.38 -1.38
N ASP A 80 4.10 17.28 -0.66
CA ASP A 80 4.37 17.19 0.77
C ASP A 80 5.84 16.79 1.03
N LYS A 81 6.63 17.80 1.42
CA LYS A 81 8.06 17.62 1.70
C LYS A 81 8.35 16.77 2.93
N ALA A 82 7.37 16.52 3.79
CA ALA A 82 7.53 15.67 4.97
C ALA A 82 7.44 14.18 4.62
N ILE A 83 6.78 13.84 3.51
CA ILE A 83 6.61 12.46 3.06
C ILE A 83 7.89 12.00 2.36
N ARG A 84 8.58 11.05 2.95
CA ARG A 84 9.77 10.41 2.36
C ARG A 84 9.43 9.10 1.64
N LEU A 85 8.36 8.45 2.08
CA LEU A 85 7.98 7.13 1.60
C LEU A 85 6.46 6.98 1.69
N VAL A 86 5.81 6.61 0.60
CA VAL A 86 4.39 6.30 0.56
C VAL A 86 4.22 4.79 0.71
N TYR A 87 3.34 4.39 1.62
CA TYR A 87 2.96 3.00 1.84
C TYR A 87 1.64 2.70 1.14
N CYS A 88 1.64 1.68 0.28
CA CYS A 88 0.45 1.16 -0.36
C CYS A 88 0.22 -0.29 0.09
N GLN A 89 -0.95 -0.57 0.66
CA GLN A 89 -1.33 -1.93 1.05
C GLN A 89 -1.76 -2.73 -0.18
N GLY A 90 -0.81 -3.45 -0.77
CA GLY A 90 -1.12 -4.42 -1.83
C GLY A 90 -1.75 -5.70 -1.26
N LEU A 91 -2.37 -6.49 -2.12
CA LEU A 91 -3.11 -7.70 -1.72
C LEU A 91 -2.20 -8.75 -1.05
N LEU A 92 -1.03 -9.03 -1.63
CA LEU A 92 -0.10 -10.05 -1.14
C LEU A 92 1.09 -9.44 -0.40
N SER A 93 1.56 -8.28 -0.84
CA SER A 93 2.74 -7.63 -0.30
C SER A 93 2.57 -6.11 -0.29
N PRO A 94 3.05 -5.41 0.74
CA PRO A 94 3.06 -3.95 0.74
C PRO A 94 4.00 -3.40 -0.34
N ILE A 95 3.66 -2.23 -0.86
CA ILE A 95 4.44 -1.51 -1.84
C ILE A 95 4.89 -0.19 -1.22
N TYR A 96 6.17 0.10 -1.35
CA TYR A 96 6.77 1.33 -0.83
C TYR A 96 7.24 2.19 -2.00
N LEU A 97 6.70 3.39 -2.10
CA LEU A 97 7.02 4.34 -3.15
C LEU A 97 7.87 5.47 -2.57
N ASN A 98 9.12 5.53 -2.99
CA ASN A 98 9.99 6.67 -2.69
C ASN A 98 9.77 7.80 -3.71
N LYS A 99 10.45 8.92 -3.49
CA LYS A 99 10.34 10.09 -4.36
C LYS A 99 10.67 9.78 -5.83
N ASP A 100 11.69 8.96 -6.09
CA ASP A 100 12.13 8.63 -7.45
C ASP A 100 11.04 7.86 -8.21
N TYR A 101 10.35 6.93 -7.53
CA TYR A 101 9.19 6.25 -8.11
C TYR A 101 8.08 7.24 -8.42
N LEU A 102 7.70 8.09 -7.46
CA LEU A 102 6.63 9.07 -7.64
C LEU A 102 6.96 10.04 -8.80
N GLU A 103 8.19 10.54 -8.89
CA GLU A 103 8.61 11.39 -10.01
C GLU A 103 8.52 10.66 -11.35
N SER A 104 8.89 9.36 -11.39
CA SER A 104 8.80 8.56 -12.61
C SER A 104 7.37 8.35 -13.09
N PHE A 105 6.39 8.39 -12.18
CA PHE A 105 4.97 8.21 -12.49
C PHE A 105 4.30 9.48 -13.07
N LEU A 106 4.99 10.62 -13.07
CA LEU A 106 4.51 11.82 -13.77
C LEU A 106 4.73 11.79 -15.29
N ALA A 107 5.52 10.85 -15.79
CA ALA A 107 5.71 10.64 -17.22
C ALA A 107 4.38 10.24 -17.91
N GLU A 108 4.35 10.33 -19.25
CA GLU A 108 3.16 9.95 -20.04
C GLU A 108 2.73 8.50 -19.77
N ASP A 109 3.71 7.59 -19.63
CA ASP A 109 3.53 6.18 -19.31
C ASP A 109 3.55 5.87 -17.79
N GLY A 110 3.36 6.88 -16.94
CA GLY A 110 3.53 6.78 -15.49
C GLY A 110 2.62 5.75 -14.83
N LEU A 111 1.36 5.65 -15.24
CA LEU A 111 0.44 4.62 -14.75
C LEU A 111 0.92 3.22 -15.13
N ALA A 112 1.39 3.00 -16.36
CA ALA A 112 1.92 1.72 -16.79
C ALA A 112 3.17 1.31 -16.00
N ARG A 113 4.05 2.25 -15.67
CA ARG A 113 5.22 2.00 -14.81
C ARG A 113 4.81 1.59 -13.40
N PHE A 114 3.79 2.24 -12.84
CA PHE A 114 3.23 1.85 -11.54
C PHE A 114 2.67 0.43 -11.60
N GLU A 115 1.87 0.09 -12.61
CA GLU A 115 1.28 -1.23 -12.80
C GLU A 115 2.34 -2.33 -12.97
N GLU A 116 3.43 -2.05 -13.69
CA GLU A 116 4.58 -2.97 -13.78
C GLU A 116 5.24 -3.20 -12.42
N LEU A 117 5.45 -2.13 -11.63
CA LEU A 117 5.98 -2.23 -10.28
C LEU A 117 5.06 -3.08 -9.40
N VAL A 118 3.76 -2.82 -9.41
CA VAL A 118 2.74 -3.58 -8.67
C VAL A 118 2.83 -5.06 -9.05
N LYS A 119 2.77 -5.38 -10.34
CA LYS A 119 2.85 -6.75 -10.84
C LYS A 119 4.14 -7.46 -10.38
N LYS A 120 5.26 -6.77 -10.41
CA LYS A 120 6.54 -7.31 -9.95
C LYS A 120 6.53 -7.60 -8.46
N VAL A 121 6.00 -6.69 -7.64
CA VAL A 121 5.95 -6.84 -6.18
C VAL A 121 4.93 -7.90 -5.77
N GLN A 122 3.72 -7.85 -6.31
CA GLN A 122 2.65 -8.81 -5.98
C GLN A 122 2.90 -10.20 -6.56
N GLY A 123 3.62 -10.31 -7.68
CA GLY A 123 4.01 -11.60 -8.26
C GLY A 123 5.29 -12.21 -7.66
N SER A 124 5.90 -11.58 -6.68
CA SER A 124 7.11 -12.10 -6.03
C SER A 124 6.76 -13.19 -5.02
N ASP A 125 7.45 -14.33 -5.11
CA ASP A 125 7.42 -15.39 -4.11
C ASP A 125 8.34 -15.10 -2.92
N ALA A 126 9.01 -13.96 -2.91
CA ALA A 126 9.93 -13.58 -1.86
C ALA A 126 9.21 -12.87 -0.72
N TYR A 127 9.58 -13.23 0.52
CA TYR A 127 9.10 -12.56 1.72
C TYR A 127 9.70 -11.15 1.83
N LEU A 128 8.88 -10.14 2.09
CA LEU A 128 9.38 -8.81 2.41
C LEU A 128 9.75 -8.77 3.90
N ALA A 129 11.02 -8.53 4.19
CA ALA A 129 11.48 -8.46 5.56
C ALA A 129 10.81 -7.32 6.32
N SER A 130 10.19 -7.64 7.44
CA SER A 130 9.67 -6.65 8.38
C SER A 130 10.73 -6.31 9.42
N VAL A 131 10.80 -5.03 9.83
CA VAL A 131 11.65 -4.59 10.92
C VAL A 131 10.88 -4.62 12.23
N LYS A 132 11.56 -5.04 13.32
CA LYS A 132 11.06 -4.90 14.69
C LYS A 132 11.98 -3.98 15.48
N PHE A 133 11.40 -3.22 16.41
CA PHE A 133 12.13 -2.22 17.19
C PHE A 133 12.22 -2.63 18.66
N TYR A 134 13.42 -2.64 19.20
CA TYR A 134 13.71 -3.02 20.57
C TYR A 134 14.54 -1.93 21.25
N PRO A 135 14.10 -1.33 22.36
CA PRO A 135 14.92 -0.41 23.14
C PRO A 135 15.99 -1.19 23.92
N ASP A 136 17.20 -0.64 23.98
CA ASP A 136 18.23 -1.12 24.90
C ASP A 136 18.18 -0.42 26.26
N ALA A 137 19.07 -0.86 27.19
CA ALA A 137 19.16 -0.29 28.53
C ALA A 137 19.71 1.16 28.53
N GLN A 138 20.32 1.63 27.45
CA GLN A 138 20.88 2.96 27.28
C GLN A 138 19.90 3.93 26.59
N GLY A 139 18.72 3.44 26.17
CA GLY A 139 17.67 4.22 25.50
C GLY A 139 17.82 4.33 24.00
N LYS A 140 18.81 3.63 23.39
CA LYS A 140 18.88 3.49 21.92
C LYS A 140 17.82 2.48 21.46
N VAL A 141 17.40 2.56 20.22
CA VAL A 141 16.44 1.64 19.63
C VAL A 141 17.10 0.84 18.52
N HIS A 142 17.08 -0.48 18.64
CA HIS A 142 17.57 -1.40 17.64
C HIS A 142 16.44 -1.75 16.66
N GLY A 143 16.60 -1.40 15.38
CA GLY A 143 15.73 -1.81 14.29
C GLY A 143 16.29 -3.07 13.65
N ILE A 144 15.67 -4.23 13.90
CA ILE A 144 16.20 -5.53 13.52
C ILE A 144 15.34 -6.15 12.41
N TYR A 145 15.98 -6.48 11.29
CA TYR A 145 15.39 -7.31 10.23
C TYR A 145 15.71 -8.78 10.50
N HIS A 146 14.68 -9.58 10.77
CA HIS A 146 14.85 -11.03 10.99
C HIS A 146 14.75 -11.77 9.66
N LEU A 147 15.81 -12.46 9.27
CA LEU A 147 15.86 -13.28 8.06
C LEU A 147 15.88 -14.75 8.43
N ALA A 148 15.08 -15.57 7.77
CA ALA A 148 15.07 -17.01 7.95
C ALA A 148 15.96 -17.70 6.91
N GLN A 149 16.77 -18.66 7.34
CA GLN A 149 17.62 -19.44 6.45
C GLN A 149 16.77 -20.19 5.42
N GLY A 150 17.15 -20.11 4.15
CA GLY A 150 16.45 -20.79 3.04
C GLY A 150 15.19 -20.07 2.55
N VAL A 151 14.80 -18.95 3.15
CA VAL A 151 13.68 -18.14 2.71
C VAL A 151 14.17 -17.00 1.81
N LYS A 152 13.66 -16.95 0.60
CA LYS A 152 13.92 -15.84 -0.33
C LYS A 152 13.31 -14.56 0.24
N THR A 153 14.16 -13.58 0.55
CA THR A 153 13.75 -12.39 1.28
C THR A 153 14.18 -11.13 0.56
N ILE A 154 13.29 -10.15 0.50
CA ILE A 154 13.56 -8.82 -0.02
C ILE A 154 13.86 -7.90 1.17
N LEU A 155 15.03 -7.28 1.15
CA LEU A 155 15.42 -6.21 2.08
C LEU A 155 15.30 -4.85 1.40
N PRO A 156 14.94 -3.79 2.14
CA PRO A 156 15.04 -2.44 1.62
C PRO A 156 16.51 -2.10 1.33
N LYS A 157 16.75 -1.28 0.32
CA LYS A 157 18.09 -0.80 -0.05
C LYS A 157 18.75 -0.02 1.10
N GLU A 158 17.94 0.78 1.77
CA GLU A 158 18.30 1.53 2.97
C GLU A 158 17.26 1.25 4.05
N PRO A 159 17.68 1.05 5.30
CA PRO A 159 16.73 0.83 6.37
C PRO A 159 15.88 2.07 6.61
N PHE A 160 14.61 1.88 6.95
CA PHE A 160 13.67 2.97 7.22
C PHE A 160 12.71 2.63 8.36
N VAL A 161 12.15 3.66 8.97
CA VAL A 161 11.10 3.52 9.98
C VAL A 161 9.75 3.49 9.26
N PRO A 162 8.99 2.37 9.35
CA PRO A 162 7.64 2.31 8.79
C PRO A 162 6.70 3.34 9.45
N ALA A 163 5.74 3.86 8.69
CA ALA A 163 4.83 4.92 9.11
C ALA A 163 4.18 4.73 10.50
N PRO A 164 3.73 3.52 10.91
CA PRO A 164 3.14 3.32 12.23
C PRO A 164 4.08 3.60 13.42
N TYR A 165 5.39 3.61 13.18
CA TYR A 165 6.41 3.81 14.21
C TYR A 165 7.06 5.20 14.18
N THR A 166 6.74 6.02 13.17
CA THR A 166 7.43 7.31 12.94
C THR A 166 7.30 8.24 14.15
N GLU A 167 6.11 8.40 14.71
CA GLU A 167 5.89 9.27 15.88
C GLU A 167 6.55 8.70 17.13
N GLN A 168 6.43 7.39 17.36
CA GLN A 168 6.98 6.71 18.54
C GLN A 168 8.51 6.74 18.57
N LEU A 169 9.15 6.75 17.41
CA LEU A 169 10.60 6.70 17.27
C LEU A 169 11.23 8.07 16.93
N ALA A 170 10.42 9.13 16.84
CA ALA A 170 10.91 10.47 16.55
C ALA A 170 11.97 10.92 17.57
N GLY A 171 13.12 11.36 17.06
CA GLY A 171 14.23 11.86 17.89
C GLY A 171 15.02 10.79 18.64
N LYS A 172 14.73 9.50 18.47
CA LYS A 172 15.52 8.41 19.06
C LYS A 172 16.72 8.05 18.20
N GLU A 173 17.83 7.67 18.82
CA GLU A 173 18.99 7.10 18.14
C GLU A 173 18.65 5.68 17.69
N LEU A 174 18.74 5.42 16.37
CA LEU A 174 18.41 4.12 15.77
C LEU A 174 19.71 3.40 15.38
N VAL A 175 19.80 2.14 15.77
CA VAL A 175 20.84 1.19 15.35
C VAL A 175 20.17 0.12 14.49
N TRP A 176 20.70 -0.13 13.30
CA TRP A 176 20.11 -1.08 12.37
C TRP A 176 20.90 -2.38 12.32
N GLU A 177 20.20 -3.50 12.42
CA GLU A 177 20.78 -4.83 12.49
C GLU A 177 20.02 -5.82 11.61
N ILE A 178 20.72 -6.89 11.22
CA ILE A 178 20.14 -8.06 10.55
C ILE A 178 20.41 -9.27 11.43
N ASP A 179 19.34 -9.97 11.80
CA ASP A 179 19.42 -11.23 12.54
C ASP A 179 19.07 -12.41 11.63
N LEU A 180 19.94 -13.41 11.59
CA LEU A 180 19.77 -14.64 10.82
C LEU A 180 19.23 -15.75 11.69
N VAL A 181 17.93 -16.00 11.58
CA VAL A 181 17.26 -17.09 12.28
C VAL A 181 17.48 -18.40 11.54
N LYS A 182 18.15 -19.36 12.19
CA LYS A 182 18.21 -20.73 11.69
C LYS A 182 16.88 -21.41 11.97
N ILE A 183 16.21 -21.90 10.92
CA ILE A 183 15.06 -22.78 11.10
C ILE A 183 15.67 -24.15 11.48
N SER A 184 15.69 -24.49 12.77
CA SER A 184 16.00 -25.84 13.20
C SER A 184 14.87 -26.74 12.70
N GLY A 185 15.17 -27.55 11.71
CA GLY A 185 14.26 -28.58 11.21
C GLY A 185 14.23 -29.76 12.16
N ASP A 186 13.49 -29.63 13.26
CA ASP A 186 13.04 -30.74 14.07
C ASP A 186 11.54 -30.90 13.85
N GLY A 187 11.17 -31.84 12.98
CA GLY A 187 9.80 -32.28 12.72
C GLY A 187 9.83 -33.61 12.01
#